data_beed229b0381a8ef48791970635438c7
#
_entry.id   beed229b0381a8ef48791970635438c7
#
_cell.length_a   1.000
_cell.length_b   1.000
_cell.length_c   1.000
_cell.angle_alpha   90.00
_cell.angle_beta   90.00
_cell.angle_gamma   90.00
#
_symmetry.space_group_name_H-M   'P 1'
#
loop_
_entity.id
_entity.type
_entity.pdbx_description
1 polymer ?
#
loop_
_entity_poly.entity_id
_entity_poly.type
_entity_poly.pdbx_seq_one_letter_code
_entity_poly.pdbx_strand_id
1 'polypeptide(L)'
;MTRLHLLAACILLAAWSPAMAIDEPRYTVVRAYDAFEVRRYEPYLVAETVVSAPADEAGNQGFRILAGYIFGQNKGARKIEMTAPVAQAPAKIAMTAPVAQSASPGGYVVQFSMPREWTLETLPEPLDPRVTLRAVPARTFAVIGYSGTWSQSGYEEHLKKLQEALEQGGLKWRGEPMWARYDPPWMPWFLRRNEVWLELE
;
A
#
# COMPACT_ATOMS: atom_id res chain seq x y z
N MET A 1 -48.74 -13.88 51.01
CA MET A 1 -48.83 -13.77 49.55
C MET A 1 -47.66 -12.98 49.04
N THR A 2 -46.56 -13.67 48.74
CA THR A 2 -45.27 -13.06 48.32
C THR A 2 -45.11 -13.27 46.83
N ARG A 3 -45.13 -12.16 46.04
CA ARG A 3 -44.95 -12.20 44.58
C ARG A 3 -43.43 -12.14 44.28
N LEU A 4 -42.94 -13.23 43.72
CA LEU A 4 -41.57 -13.37 43.25
C LEU A 4 -41.47 -12.76 41.83
N HIS A 5 -40.73 -11.67 41.67
CA HIS A 5 -40.43 -11.10 40.35
C HIS A 5 -39.19 -11.77 39.81
N LEU A 6 -39.34 -12.60 38.77
CA LEU A 6 -38.26 -13.10 37.94
C LEU A 6 -37.81 -11.97 36.97
N LEU A 7 -36.65 -11.43 37.19
CA LEU A 7 -35.92 -10.61 36.20
C LEU A 7 -35.22 -11.54 35.22
N ALA A 8 -35.73 -11.63 34.01
CA ALA A 8 -35.05 -12.29 32.90
C ALA A 8 -33.92 -11.36 32.35
N ALA A 9 -32.68 -11.66 32.65
CA ALA A 9 -31.52 -10.98 32.05
C ALA A 9 -31.31 -11.53 30.63
N CYS A 10 -31.67 -10.75 29.60
CA CYS A 10 -31.29 -11.03 28.23
C CYS A 10 -29.80 -10.70 28.05
N ILE A 11 -28.97 -11.74 28.05
CA ILE A 11 -27.56 -11.62 27.64
C ILE A 11 -27.54 -11.51 26.13
N LEU A 12 -27.34 -10.29 25.59
CA LEU A 12 -27.02 -10.03 24.19
C LEU A 12 -25.58 -10.53 23.95
N LEU A 13 -25.46 -11.74 23.42
CA LEU A 13 -24.24 -12.24 22.80
C LEU A 13 -24.04 -11.45 21.51
N ALA A 14 -23.26 -10.37 21.59
CA ALA A 14 -22.73 -9.72 20.41
C ALA A 14 -21.79 -10.72 19.72
N ALA A 15 -22.26 -11.33 18.64
CA ALA A 15 -21.42 -12.12 17.76
C ALA A 15 -20.37 -11.18 17.15
N TRP A 16 -19.17 -11.21 17.66
CA TRP A 16 -18.00 -10.61 17.04
C TRP A 16 -17.72 -11.42 15.77
N SER A 17 -18.26 -10.97 14.64
CA SER A 17 -17.74 -11.42 13.35
C SER A 17 -16.31 -10.95 13.27
N PRO A 18 -15.32 -11.84 13.06
CA PRO A 18 -13.98 -11.38 12.77
C PRO A 18 -14.06 -10.54 11.49
N ALA A 19 -13.78 -9.25 11.61
CA ALA A 19 -13.51 -8.43 10.44
C ALA A 19 -12.40 -9.17 9.67
N MET A 20 -12.68 -9.59 8.43
CA MET A 20 -11.66 -10.21 7.60
C MET A 20 -10.53 -9.19 7.48
N ALA A 21 -9.43 -9.43 8.18
CA ALA A 21 -8.25 -8.60 8.10
C ALA A 21 -7.75 -8.69 6.65
N ILE A 22 -7.68 -7.55 5.97
CA ILE A 22 -7.09 -7.47 4.63
C ILE A 22 -5.65 -7.96 4.75
N ASP A 23 -5.24 -8.88 3.89
CA ASP A 23 -3.87 -9.41 3.91
C ASP A 23 -2.86 -8.30 3.57
N GLU A 24 -1.80 -8.23 4.34
CA GLU A 24 -0.72 -7.25 4.18
C GLU A 24 0.62 -7.99 4.09
N PRO A 25 1.64 -7.43 3.39
CA PRO A 25 2.99 -7.96 3.45
C PRO A 25 3.49 -8.05 4.90
N ARG A 26 4.00 -9.21 5.28
CA ARG A 26 4.52 -9.41 6.64
C ARG A 26 5.75 -8.58 6.88
N TYR A 27 5.82 -8.02 8.08
CA TYR A 27 7.00 -7.30 8.54
C TYR A 27 7.24 -7.55 10.03
N THR A 28 8.47 -7.29 10.44
CA THR A 28 8.87 -7.20 11.84
C THR A 28 9.27 -5.78 12.15
N VAL A 29 8.77 -5.21 13.24
CA VAL A 29 9.26 -3.92 13.73
C VAL A 29 10.63 -4.16 14.35
N VAL A 30 11.66 -3.65 13.67
CA VAL A 30 13.06 -3.74 14.11
C VAL A 30 13.34 -2.71 15.20
N ARG A 31 12.76 -1.53 15.05
CA ARG A 31 12.86 -0.43 16.00
C ARG A 31 11.67 0.51 15.89
N ALA A 32 11.14 0.93 17.03
CA ALA A 32 10.11 1.96 17.12
C ALA A 32 10.72 3.27 17.64
N TYR A 33 10.34 4.37 17.04
CA TYR A 33 10.62 5.74 17.43
C TYR A 33 9.30 6.45 17.71
N ASP A 34 9.33 7.61 18.31
CA ASP A 34 8.11 8.36 18.66
C ASP A 34 7.27 8.72 17.42
N ALA A 35 7.93 9.04 16.29
CA ALA A 35 7.27 9.51 15.07
C ALA A 35 7.17 8.47 13.96
N PHE A 36 8.00 7.42 13.99
CA PHE A 36 8.08 6.43 12.90
C PHE A 36 8.58 5.08 13.42
N GLU A 37 8.44 4.04 12.60
CA GLU A 37 8.96 2.70 12.85
C GLU A 37 9.98 2.31 11.77
N VAL A 38 10.97 1.53 12.16
CA VAL A 38 11.82 0.79 11.23
C VAL A 38 11.26 -0.63 11.12
N ARG A 39 10.79 -0.98 9.92
CA ARG A 39 10.16 -2.26 9.63
C ARG A 39 10.97 -3.04 8.62
N ARG A 40 11.22 -4.32 8.90
CA ARG A 40 11.80 -5.28 7.95
C ARG A 40 10.68 -6.12 7.35
N TYR A 41 10.41 -5.92 6.08
CA TYR A 41 9.44 -6.69 5.31
C TYR A 41 10.06 -7.99 4.82
N GLU A 42 9.28 -9.08 4.93
CA GLU A 42 9.60 -10.36 4.29
C GLU A 42 9.51 -10.23 2.77
N PRO A 43 10.09 -11.17 1.98
CA PRO A 43 9.84 -11.19 0.53
C PRO A 43 8.35 -11.31 0.23
N TYR A 44 7.86 -10.57 -0.75
CA TYR A 44 6.48 -10.62 -1.21
C TYR A 44 6.38 -10.42 -2.72
N LEU A 45 5.22 -10.74 -3.29
CA LEU A 45 4.94 -10.53 -4.70
C LEU A 45 4.12 -9.25 -4.90
N VAL A 46 4.34 -8.61 -6.03
CA VAL A 46 3.54 -7.47 -6.47
C VAL A 46 3.06 -7.65 -7.90
N ALA A 47 1.85 -7.16 -8.17
CA ALA A 47 1.46 -6.75 -9.50
C ALA A 47 1.68 -5.22 -9.58
N GLU A 48 2.40 -4.76 -10.60
CA GLU A 48 2.72 -3.35 -10.75
C GLU A 48 2.41 -2.82 -12.15
N THR A 49 2.15 -1.54 -12.24
CA THR A 49 1.98 -0.82 -13.49
C THR A 49 2.64 0.55 -13.42
N VAL A 50 3.14 1.03 -14.55
CA VAL A 50 3.68 2.39 -14.68
C VAL A 50 2.62 3.28 -15.31
N VAL A 51 2.35 4.42 -14.70
CA VAL A 51 1.34 5.38 -15.14
C VAL A 51 1.98 6.74 -15.35
N SER A 52 1.83 7.29 -16.55
CA SER A 52 2.27 8.67 -16.88
C SER A 52 1.11 9.64 -16.63
N ALA A 53 0.97 10.07 -15.38
CA ALA A 53 -0.05 11.00 -14.93
C ALA A 53 0.49 11.84 -13.75
N PRO A 54 -0.15 12.97 -13.39
CA PRO A 54 0.13 13.67 -12.14
C PRO A 54 -0.05 12.77 -10.91
N ALA A 55 0.65 13.10 -9.82
CA ALA A 55 0.70 12.26 -8.62
C ALA A 55 -0.67 11.93 -8.01
N ASP A 56 -1.60 12.87 -8.03
CA ASP A 56 -2.96 12.75 -7.52
C ASP A 56 -3.85 11.82 -8.39
N GLU A 57 -3.57 11.75 -9.69
CA GLU A 57 -4.30 10.89 -10.62
C GLU A 57 -3.67 9.51 -10.79
N ALA A 58 -2.33 9.41 -10.70
CA ALA A 58 -1.58 8.19 -11.00
C ALA A 58 -2.05 7.01 -10.15
N GLY A 59 -2.27 7.23 -8.85
CA GLY A 59 -2.79 6.20 -7.95
C GLY A 59 -4.14 5.63 -8.39
N ASN A 60 -5.06 6.49 -8.83
CA ASN A 60 -6.39 6.08 -9.29
C ASN A 60 -6.35 5.37 -10.66
N GLN A 61 -5.47 5.81 -11.56
CA GLN A 61 -5.28 5.17 -12.86
C GLN A 61 -4.63 3.80 -12.71
N GLY A 62 -3.54 3.70 -11.94
CA GLY A 62 -2.86 2.44 -11.64
C GLY A 62 -3.78 1.45 -10.92
N PHE A 63 -4.55 1.93 -9.94
CA PHE A 63 -5.54 1.11 -9.25
C PHE A 63 -6.52 0.45 -10.23
N ARG A 64 -7.09 1.19 -11.19
CA ARG A 64 -8.04 0.62 -12.16
C ARG A 64 -7.42 -0.47 -13.03
N ILE A 65 -6.17 -0.28 -13.46
CA ILE A 65 -5.44 -1.27 -14.26
C ILE A 65 -5.21 -2.55 -13.44
N LEU A 66 -4.69 -2.41 -12.23
CA LEU A 66 -4.39 -3.55 -11.36
C LEU A 66 -5.65 -4.23 -10.81
N ALA A 67 -6.72 -3.47 -10.55
CA ALA A 67 -8.02 -4.01 -10.19
C ALA A 67 -8.60 -4.89 -11.33
N GLY A 68 -8.44 -4.48 -12.58
CA GLY A 68 -8.78 -5.33 -13.72
C GLY A 68 -8.10 -6.68 -13.65
N TYR A 69 -6.81 -6.72 -13.38
CA TYR A 69 -6.03 -7.95 -13.25
C TYR A 69 -6.56 -8.87 -12.14
N ILE A 70 -6.74 -8.36 -10.91
CA ILE A 70 -7.18 -9.18 -9.77
C ILE A 70 -8.65 -9.62 -9.89
N PHE A 71 -9.49 -8.87 -10.62
CA PHE A 71 -10.90 -9.22 -10.84
C PHE A 71 -11.14 -10.11 -12.07
N GLY A 72 -10.09 -10.64 -12.68
CA GLY A 72 -10.20 -11.68 -13.69
C GLY A 72 -9.76 -11.30 -15.10
N GLN A 73 -9.21 -10.11 -15.33
CA GLN A 73 -8.54 -9.77 -16.61
C GLN A 73 -7.14 -10.43 -16.68
N ASN A 74 -7.14 -11.75 -16.55
CA ASN A 74 -5.96 -12.60 -16.57
C ASN A 74 -6.27 -13.93 -17.25
N LYS A 75 -5.25 -14.69 -17.61
CA LYS A 75 -5.44 -16.01 -18.22
C LYS A 75 -6.15 -16.95 -17.24
N GLY A 76 -7.29 -17.49 -17.66
CA GLY A 76 -8.16 -18.34 -16.85
C GLY A 76 -9.23 -17.60 -16.06
N ALA A 77 -9.35 -16.27 -16.23
CA ALA A 77 -10.37 -15.42 -15.58
C ALA A 77 -10.46 -15.64 -14.05
N ARG A 78 -9.31 -15.85 -13.40
CA ARG A 78 -9.22 -16.14 -11.96
C ARG A 78 -9.34 -14.85 -11.14
N LYS A 79 -10.14 -14.88 -10.10
CA LYS A 79 -10.18 -13.81 -9.11
C LYS A 79 -9.08 -14.01 -8.09
N ILE A 80 -8.42 -12.92 -7.74
CA ILE A 80 -7.39 -12.82 -6.72
C ILE A 80 -7.93 -11.89 -5.63
N GLU A 81 -7.77 -12.23 -4.37
CA GLU A 81 -8.21 -11.38 -3.28
C GLU A 81 -7.41 -10.08 -3.24
N MET A 82 -8.10 -8.97 -2.93
CA MET A 82 -7.43 -7.69 -2.79
C MET A 82 -6.70 -7.62 -1.46
N THR A 83 -5.47 -7.15 -1.52
CA THR A 83 -4.62 -6.93 -0.35
C THR A 83 -4.35 -5.45 -0.11
N ALA A 84 -3.75 -5.10 0.99
CA ALA A 84 -3.28 -3.75 1.31
C ALA A 84 -1.77 -3.77 1.60
N PRO A 85 -1.06 -2.68 1.42
CA PRO A 85 -1.51 -1.41 0.85
C PRO A 85 -1.48 -1.37 -0.69
N VAL A 86 -2.13 -0.34 -1.25
CA VAL A 86 -1.82 0.13 -2.60
C VAL A 86 -0.63 1.07 -2.48
N ALA A 87 0.52 0.69 -3.00
CA ALA A 87 1.73 1.48 -2.95
C ALA A 87 1.96 2.25 -4.25
N GLN A 88 2.46 3.47 -4.13
CA GLN A 88 2.82 4.35 -5.24
C GLN A 88 4.18 4.98 -4.98
N ALA A 89 5.01 5.01 -6.00
CA ALA A 89 6.31 5.70 -5.97
C ALA A 89 6.60 6.37 -7.31
N PRO A 90 7.39 7.45 -7.36
CA PRO A 90 7.87 8.02 -8.61
C PRO A 90 8.64 6.98 -9.43
N ALA A 91 8.39 6.93 -10.73
CA ALA A 91 9.13 6.08 -11.66
C ALA A 91 10.32 6.85 -12.23
N LYS A 92 11.53 6.31 -12.10
CA LYS A 92 12.68 6.77 -12.88
C LYS A 92 12.56 6.21 -14.29
N ILE A 93 12.12 7.03 -15.23
CA ILE A 93 12.16 6.66 -16.64
C ILE A 93 13.61 6.83 -17.09
N ALA A 94 14.29 5.72 -17.38
CA ALA A 94 15.60 5.76 -18.04
C ALA A 94 15.40 6.35 -19.44
N MET A 95 15.89 7.56 -19.66
CA MET A 95 15.89 8.19 -20.99
C MET A 95 16.96 7.53 -21.84
N THR A 96 16.54 6.70 -22.79
CA THR A 96 17.40 6.23 -23.88
C THR A 96 17.28 7.17 -25.06
N ALA A 97 18.30 8.01 -25.24
CA ALA A 97 18.66 8.81 -26.43
C ALA A 97 17.83 10.09 -26.75
N PRO A 98 18.38 10.99 -27.60
CA PRO A 98 18.13 12.43 -27.50
C PRO A 98 16.77 12.78 -28.08
N VAL A 99 15.88 13.30 -27.27
CA VAL A 99 14.66 13.94 -27.75
C VAL A 99 14.56 15.35 -27.18
N ALA A 100 14.34 16.28 -28.09
CA ALA A 100 14.04 17.66 -27.79
C ALA A 100 12.95 17.80 -26.73
N GLN A 101 13.23 18.69 -25.79
CA GLN A 101 12.38 19.30 -24.78
C GLN A 101 10.86 19.02 -24.88
N SER A 102 10.34 18.18 -24.02
CA SER A 102 9.14 18.47 -23.25
C SER A 102 9.26 17.71 -21.92
N ALA A 103 9.30 18.46 -20.81
CA ALA A 103 9.25 17.91 -19.47
C ALA A 103 7.88 17.24 -19.27
N SER A 104 7.79 15.95 -19.58
CA SER A 104 6.73 15.12 -19.06
C SER A 104 7.06 14.89 -17.60
N PRO A 105 6.16 15.19 -16.63
CA PRO A 105 6.37 14.79 -15.25
C PRO A 105 6.62 13.30 -15.22
N GLY A 106 7.64 12.86 -14.50
CA GLY A 106 7.98 11.45 -14.37
C GLY A 106 6.73 10.65 -13.98
N GLY A 107 6.54 9.46 -14.60
CA GLY A 107 5.43 8.58 -14.26
C GLY A 107 5.55 8.03 -12.84
N TYR A 108 4.52 7.32 -12.42
CA TYR A 108 4.46 6.65 -11.13
C TYR A 108 4.32 5.14 -11.31
N VAL A 109 5.05 4.38 -10.51
CA VAL A 109 4.80 2.96 -10.31
C VAL A 109 3.69 2.81 -9.28
N VAL A 110 2.62 2.11 -9.63
CA VAL A 110 1.56 1.72 -8.69
C VAL A 110 1.61 0.22 -8.51
N GLN A 111 1.53 -0.26 -7.27
CA GLN A 111 1.70 -1.65 -6.92
C GLN A 111 0.58 -2.15 -6.02
N PHE A 112 0.11 -3.38 -6.29
CA PHE A 112 -0.66 -4.18 -5.36
C PHE A 112 0.23 -5.31 -4.85
N SER A 113 0.32 -5.49 -3.55
CA SER A 113 0.88 -6.74 -3.01
C SER A 113 -0.04 -7.90 -3.35
N MET A 114 0.52 -9.08 -3.62
CA MET A 114 -0.28 -10.27 -3.90
C MET A 114 -0.47 -11.11 -2.63
N PRO A 115 -1.61 -11.81 -2.49
CA PRO A 115 -1.84 -12.72 -1.38
C PRO A 115 -0.72 -13.76 -1.29
N ARG A 116 -0.37 -14.18 -0.08
CA ARG A 116 0.83 -14.99 0.22
C ARG A 116 0.77 -16.43 -0.30
N GLU A 117 -0.43 -16.94 -0.59
CA GLU A 117 -0.61 -18.27 -1.16
C GLU A 117 -0.15 -18.38 -2.62
N TRP A 118 0.13 -17.25 -3.27
CA TRP A 118 0.57 -17.22 -4.66
C TRP A 118 2.09 -17.21 -4.78
N THR A 119 2.58 -17.86 -5.82
CA THR A 119 3.97 -17.75 -6.32
C THR A 119 3.95 -17.11 -7.71
N LEU A 120 5.10 -16.71 -8.24
CA LEU A 120 5.18 -16.17 -9.62
C LEU A 120 4.68 -17.18 -10.66
N GLU A 121 4.87 -18.49 -10.38
CA GLU A 121 4.46 -19.58 -11.27
C GLU A 121 2.97 -19.88 -11.21
N THR A 122 2.32 -19.59 -10.05
CA THR A 122 0.89 -19.88 -9.84
C THR A 122 -0.01 -18.67 -10.09
N LEU A 123 0.54 -17.45 -10.03
CA LEU A 123 -0.20 -16.23 -10.42
C LEU A 123 -0.61 -16.34 -11.90
N PRO A 124 -1.89 -16.05 -12.22
CA PRO A 124 -2.33 -16.07 -13.60
C PRO A 124 -1.65 -14.94 -14.39
N GLU A 125 -1.28 -15.24 -15.64
CA GLU A 125 -0.65 -14.26 -16.53
C GLU A 125 -1.61 -13.10 -16.82
N PRO A 126 -1.18 -11.83 -16.65
CA PRO A 126 -2.00 -10.67 -16.99
C PRO A 126 -2.36 -10.64 -18.48
N LEU A 127 -3.60 -10.23 -18.81
CA LEU A 127 -4.01 -9.95 -20.20
C LEU A 127 -3.64 -8.52 -20.62
N ASP A 128 -3.56 -7.60 -19.67
CA ASP A 128 -3.12 -6.24 -19.91
C ASP A 128 -1.57 -6.18 -19.89
N PRO A 129 -0.91 -5.83 -21.02
CA PRO A 129 0.56 -5.78 -21.09
C PRO A 129 1.19 -4.72 -20.18
N ARG A 130 0.40 -3.81 -19.62
CA ARG A 130 0.87 -2.80 -18.65
C ARG A 130 1.06 -3.37 -17.26
N VAL A 131 0.52 -4.55 -16.98
CA VAL A 131 0.66 -5.22 -15.67
C VAL A 131 1.86 -6.14 -15.69
N THR A 132 2.78 -5.92 -14.77
CA THR A 132 3.97 -6.76 -14.57
C THR A 132 3.92 -7.41 -13.19
N LEU A 133 4.22 -8.70 -13.13
CA LEU A 133 4.33 -9.46 -11.87
C LEU A 133 5.79 -9.51 -11.45
N ARG A 134 6.08 -9.22 -10.18
CA ARG A 134 7.45 -9.17 -9.69
C ARG A 134 7.57 -9.63 -8.23
N ALA A 135 8.66 -10.35 -7.93
CA ALA A 135 9.07 -10.60 -6.55
C ALA A 135 9.84 -9.38 -5.99
N VAL A 136 9.45 -8.96 -4.81
CA VAL A 136 10.15 -7.95 -4.02
C VAL A 136 10.95 -8.69 -2.95
N PRO A 137 12.28 -8.55 -2.91
CA PRO A 137 13.10 -9.17 -1.86
C PRO A 137 12.82 -8.54 -0.49
N ALA A 138 13.29 -9.19 0.56
CA ALA A 138 13.23 -8.60 1.91
C ALA A 138 13.92 -7.25 1.92
N ARG A 139 13.24 -6.23 2.48
CA ARG A 139 13.72 -4.85 2.57
C ARG A 139 13.39 -4.24 3.92
N THR A 140 14.19 -3.26 4.29
CA THR A 140 13.96 -2.49 5.52
C THR A 140 13.53 -1.08 5.16
N PHE A 141 12.43 -0.63 5.76
CA PHE A 141 11.89 0.71 5.55
C PHE A 141 11.74 1.45 6.88
N ALA A 142 11.97 2.75 6.83
CA ALA A 142 11.42 3.66 7.81
C ALA A 142 9.99 4.04 7.37
N VAL A 143 9.04 3.96 8.28
CA VAL A 143 7.61 4.11 8.00
C VAL A 143 6.98 5.08 8.97
N ILE A 144 6.38 6.16 8.45
CA ILE A 144 5.54 7.08 9.22
C ILE A 144 4.08 6.89 8.81
N GLY A 145 3.21 6.64 9.81
CA GLY A 145 1.77 6.51 9.61
C GLY A 145 1.03 7.80 9.89
N TYR A 146 -0.04 8.06 9.14
CA TYR A 146 -0.92 9.21 9.37
C TYR A 146 -2.35 8.94 8.89
N SER A 147 -3.30 9.70 9.44
CA SER A 147 -4.69 9.74 8.98
C SER A 147 -4.92 10.98 8.13
N GLY A 148 -5.88 10.93 7.22
CA GLY A 148 -6.23 12.09 6.42
C GLY A 148 -6.66 11.76 5.00
N THR A 149 -6.86 12.81 4.22
CA THR A 149 -7.16 12.72 2.78
C THR A 149 -5.93 12.28 1.99
N TRP A 150 -6.16 11.74 0.81
CA TRP A 150 -5.10 11.37 -0.13
C TRP A 150 -4.62 12.60 -0.91
N SER A 151 -4.12 13.59 -0.20
CA SER A 151 -3.62 14.83 -0.79
C SER A 151 -2.11 14.80 -0.95
N GLN A 152 -1.61 15.43 -2.00
CA GLN A 152 -0.19 15.60 -2.23
C GLN A 152 0.48 16.35 -1.07
N SER A 153 -0.19 17.40 -0.55
CA SER A 153 0.34 18.18 0.57
C SER A 153 0.47 17.36 1.86
N GLY A 154 -0.51 16.49 2.17
CA GLY A 154 -0.43 15.61 3.34
C GLY A 154 0.71 14.60 3.21
N TYR A 155 0.91 14.06 2.02
CA TYR A 155 2.03 13.19 1.72
C TYR A 155 3.39 13.89 1.88
N GLU A 156 3.57 15.06 1.28
CA GLU A 156 4.81 15.84 1.34
C GLU A 156 5.15 16.28 2.77
N GLU A 157 4.14 16.68 3.56
CA GLU A 157 4.32 17.03 4.97
C GLU A 157 4.88 15.85 5.77
N HIS A 158 4.32 14.65 5.60
CA HIS A 158 4.76 13.46 6.34
C HIS A 158 6.09 12.91 5.80
N LEU A 159 6.35 13.02 4.50
CA LEU A 159 7.65 12.71 3.93
C LEU A 159 8.74 13.59 4.54
N LYS A 160 8.51 14.89 4.63
CA LYS A 160 9.45 15.84 5.24
C LYS A 160 9.71 15.51 6.70
N LYS A 161 8.64 15.24 7.48
CA LYS A 161 8.78 14.82 8.89
C LYS A 161 9.62 13.56 9.04
N LEU A 162 9.40 12.57 8.16
CA LEU A 162 10.16 11.32 8.18
C LEU A 162 11.63 11.57 7.85
N GLN A 163 11.93 12.36 6.82
CA GLN A 163 13.29 12.70 6.42
C GLN A 163 14.04 13.42 7.55
N GLU A 164 13.43 14.46 8.17
CA GLU A 164 14.00 15.18 9.29
C GLU A 164 14.31 14.27 10.49
N ALA A 165 13.38 13.33 10.79
CA ALA A 165 13.58 12.39 11.89
C ALA A 165 14.71 11.37 11.59
N LEU A 166 14.86 10.93 10.35
CA LEU A 166 15.94 10.05 9.92
C LEU A 166 17.29 10.76 9.99
N GLU A 167 17.38 12.00 9.53
CA GLU A 167 18.59 12.83 9.60
C GLU A 167 19.04 13.02 11.06
N GLN A 168 18.11 13.36 11.95
CA GLN A 168 18.39 13.49 13.41
C GLN A 168 18.85 12.15 14.02
N GLY A 169 18.31 11.04 13.55
CA GLY A 169 18.68 9.69 13.97
C GLY A 169 19.95 9.15 13.32
N GLY A 170 20.57 9.88 12.38
CA GLY A 170 21.74 9.43 11.63
C GLY A 170 21.45 8.24 10.70
N LEU A 171 20.18 8.03 10.32
CA LEU A 171 19.76 6.96 9.43
C LEU A 171 19.75 7.46 7.99
N LYS A 172 20.31 6.64 7.09
CA LYS A 172 20.36 6.93 5.65
C LYS A 172 19.31 6.12 4.92
N TRP A 173 18.75 6.72 3.88
CA TRP A 173 17.80 6.07 2.99
C TRP A 173 18.24 6.17 1.54
N ARG A 174 17.65 5.32 0.71
CA ARG A 174 17.92 5.26 -0.73
C ARG A 174 16.62 5.17 -1.52
N GLY A 175 16.73 5.46 -2.80
CA GLY A 175 15.59 5.35 -3.73
C GLY A 175 14.55 6.45 -3.56
N GLU A 176 13.40 6.23 -4.19
CA GLU A 176 12.28 7.16 -4.14
C GLU A 176 11.34 6.79 -2.99
N PRO A 177 10.69 7.79 -2.36
CA PRO A 177 9.71 7.51 -1.32
C PRO A 177 8.50 6.79 -1.88
N MET A 178 7.89 5.94 -1.05
CA MET A 178 6.64 5.24 -1.37
C MET A 178 5.49 5.78 -0.55
N TRP A 179 4.36 5.91 -1.17
CA TRP A 179 3.10 6.32 -0.56
C TRP A 179 2.14 5.13 -0.51
N ALA A 180 1.79 4.67 0.67
CA ALA A 180 0.95 3.50 0.90
C ALA A 180 -0.42 3.89 1.43
N ARG A 181 -1.48 3.39 0.78
CA ARG A 181 -2.89 3.62 1.12
C ARG A 181 -3.53 2.28 1.50
N TYR A 182 -4.15 2.22 2.67
CA TYR A 182 -4.70 0.97 3.21
C TYR A 182 -6.22 0.88 3.09
N ASP A 183 -6.90 1.99 3.09
CA ASP A 183 -8.34 2.05 3.18
C ASP A 183 -9.03 2.37 1.86
N PRO A 184 -10.28 1.91 1.68
CA PRO A 184 -11.07 2.25 0.51
C PRO A 184 -11.57 3.71 0.54
N PRO A 185 -11.94 4.30 -0.61
CA PRO A 185 -12.33 5.71 -0.71
C PRO A 185 -13.55 6.12 0.11
N TRP A 186 -14.45 5.16 0.43
CA TRP A 186 -15.64 5.43 1.27
C TRP A 186 -15.34 5.47 2.77
N MET A 187 -14.14 5.02 3.20
CA MET A 187 -13.72 5.18 4.60
C MET A 187 -13.62 6.68 4.92
N PRO A 188 -14.21 7.15 6.05
CA PRO A 188 -14.04 8.52 6.49
C PRO A 188 -12.56 8.91 6.58
N TRP A 189 -12.20 10.08 6.04
CA TRP A 189 -10.80 10.49 5.90
C TRP A 189 -10.01 10.45 7.21
N PHE A 190 -10.64 10.79 8.32
CA PHE A 190 -9.99 10.82 9.64
C PHE A 190 -9.73 9.43 10.26
N LEU A 191 -10.29 8.36 9.67
CA LEU A 191 -10.07 6.96 10.05
C LEU A 191 -9.11 6.24 9.08
N ARG A 192 -8.75 6.87 7.97
CA ARG A 192 -7.87 6.24 6.97
C ARG A 192 -6.47 6.09 7.51
N ARG A 193 -5.86 4.93 7.23
CA ARG A 193 -4.44 4.67 7.43
C ARG A 193 -3.70 4.96 6.12
N ASN A 194 -2.81 5.93 6.18
CA ASN A 194 -1.85 6.23 5.13
C ASN A 194 -0.44 6.09 5.71
N GLU A 195 0.52 5.74 4.88
CA GLU A 195 1.91 5.66 5.29
C GLU A 195 2.84 6.24 4.23
N VAL A 196 3.96 6.79 4.67
CA VAL A 196 5.11 7.13 3.84
C VAL A 196 6.27 6.24 4.23
N TRP A 197 6.90 5.63 3.22
CA TRP A 197 8.00 4.70 3.41
C TRP A 197 9.27 5.22 2.72
N LEU A 198 10.41 5.12 3.41
CA LEU A 198 11.75 5.35 2.87
C LEU A 198 12.59 4.10 3.08
N GLU A 199 13.15 3.54 2.01
CA GLU A 199 14.02 2.35 2.10
C GLU A 199 15.34 2.74 2.76
N LEU A 200 15.72 2.04 3.84
CA LEU A 200 16.99 2.25 4.53
C LEU A 200 18.15 1.54 3.80
N GLU A 201 19.37 2.13 3.92
CA GLU A 201 20.61 1.54 3.41
C GLU A 201 21.06 0.31 4.21
#